data_88e9fec5be4d4d9ad43b186152581436
#
_entry.id   88e9fec5be4d4d9ad43b186152581436
#
_cell.length_a   1.000
_cell.length_b   1.000
_cell.length_c   1.000
_cell.angle_alpha   90.00
_cell.angle_beta   90.00
_cell.angle_gamma   90.00
#
_symmetry.space_group_name_H-M   'P 1'
#
loop_
_entity.id
_entity.type
_entity.pdbx_description
1 polymer ?
#
loop_
_entity_poly.entity_id
_entity_poly.type
_entity_poly.pdbx_seq_one_letter_code
_entity_poly.pdbx_strand_id
1 'polypeptide(L)'
;MELLTIKLKKLFSENINNIFGADYAEKVDIQNSTKKEFGDFQTNFAMVSSKLIGKNPREIASTLVENFSENDIIQKLEIAGPGFINIYLKNGFLNEEIKKVENEKYDFSFLNTDKTVIIDYSSPNIAKRMHIGHLRSTIIGDSIKRILQFLGFHTLADNHIGDWGTQFGKLIVAYKNWLDKKAYEKDPIGELEKIYVKFSDEAKINPALEDEAREELKKLQLGDKNNQKLWKEFIDISLKEYNKVYDRLNVNFDYYFGESFYNDMMPSVLEELKQKGIAKEDQGALVVFFENNRLPPAIVQKKDGSFLYTTSDLATMKFRKDDLKVDEAVYLTDDRQQNHFKQVFEIGRMLGEPYNYKKTHIVFGIMRLGNGIIFSSRSGNTIRLVDLLDEAKAQVKKVIDEKNPDIPEDEKDKIAEIVGSGAIKYFDLSQNRTSDITFTWDKVLSFEGNTGPYLQYTYVRIMSIFRKLKEENIEVKNNDIILDDMNGIERELAVELLRFPQAVVKAYENYRPNIIADYLFDTAKLFNNFYNSSSILKEEDKKVMDARILLARKTAFVLKEGLSLLGINTVNRM
;
A
#
# COMPACT_ATOMS: atom_id res chain seq x y z
N MET A 1 14.36 -18.75 -2.71
CA MET A 1 13.53 -19.54 -1.75
C MET A 1 12.11 -19.63 -2.30
N GLU A 2 11.62 -20.82 -2.58
CA GLU A 2 10.25 -21.06 -3.06
C GLU A 2 9.25 -21.02 -1.87
N LEU A 3 8.04 -20.48 -2.11
CA LEU A 3 7.00 -20.41 -1.07
C LEU A 3 6.56 -21.81 -0.63
N LEU A 4 6.30 -21.99 0.68
CA LEU A 4 5.87 -23.28 1.23
C LEU A 4 4.58 -23.80 0.58
N THR A 5 3.61 -22.92 0.35
CA THR A 5 2.36 -23.28 -0.31
C THR A 5 2.55 -23.76 -1.73
N ILE A 6 3.53 -23.20 -2.47
CA ILE A 6 3.87 -23.64 -3.83
C ILE A 6 4.55 -25.01 -3.79
N LYS A 7 5.51 -25.21 -2.88
CA LYS A 7 6.18 -26.53 -2.69
C LYS A 7 5.16 -27.62 -2.34
N LEU A 8 4.29 -27.33 -1.38
CA LEU A 8 3.24 -28.28 -0.98
C LEU A 8 2.24 -28.52 -2.12
N LYS A 9 1.84 -27.48 -2.84
CA LYS A 9 0.95 -27.62 -4.00
C LYS A 9 1.54 -28.55 -5.06
N LYS A 10 2.81 -28.39 -5.40
CA LYS A 10 3.52 -29.28 -6.34
C LYS A 10 3.50 -30.73 -5.85
N LEU A 11 3.89 -30.96 -4.58
CA LEU A 11 3.92 -32.29 -3.98
C LEU A 11 2.53 -32.94 -3.96
N PHE A 12 1.49 -32.20 -3.59
CA PHE A 12 0.11 -32.69 -3.61
C PHE A 12 -0.38 -32.96 -5.04
N SER A 13 -0.08 -32.07 -5.99
CA SER A 13 -0.47 -32.24 -7.40
C SER A 13 0.14 -33.51 -8.01
N GLU A 14 1.40 -33.82 -7.72
CA GLU A 14 2.07 -35.06 -8.16
C GLU A 14 1.37 -36.29 -7.59
N ASN A 15 1.09 -36.31 -6.28
CA ASN A 15 0.41 -37.44 -5.64
C ASN A 15 -1.03 -37.61 -6.15
N ILE A 16 -1.77 -36.50 -6.32
CA ILE A 16 -3.14 -36.53 -6.86
C ILE A 16 -3.15 -37.02 -8.30
N ASN A 17 -2.20 -36.58 -9.12
CA ASN A 17 -2.06 -37.07 -10.49
C ASN A 17 -1.86 -38.58 -10.52
N ASN A 18 -1.02 -39.12 -9.66
CA ASN A 18 -0.73 -40.54 -9.59
C ASN A 18 -1.93 -41.37 -9.09
N ILE A 19 -2.75 -40.82 -8.19
CA ILE A 19 -3.85 -41.55 -7.52
C ILE A 19 -5.17 -41.40 -8.27
N PHE A 20 -5.49 -40.20 -8.75
CA PHE A 20 -6.79 -39.82 -9.34
C PHE A 20 -6.69 -39.44 -10.82
N GLY A 21 -5.52 -39.06 -11.33
CA GLY A 21 -5.29 -38.59 -12.68
C GLY A 21 -5.03 -37.07 -12.79
N ALA A 22 -4.48 -36.65 -13.94
CA ALA A 22 -4.00 -35.29 -14.19
C ALA A 22 -5.09 -34.21 -14.09
N ASP A 23 -6.31 -34.52 -14.50
CA ASP A 23 -7.45 -33.57 -14.52
C ASP A 23 -7.80 -33.02 -13.13
N TYR A 24 -7.38 -33.70 -12.06
CA TYR A 24 -7.66 -33.32 -10.68
C TYR A 24 -6.49 -32.59 -10.01
N ALA A 25 -5.27 -32.75 -10.51
CA ALA A 25 -4.05 -32.19 -9.93
C ALA A 25 -4.08 -30.66 -9.82
N GLU A 26 -4.73 -29.98 -10.79
CA GLU A 26 -4.84 -28.51 -10.78
C GLU A 26 -5.85 -27.96 -9.74
N LYS A 27 -6.72 -28.83 -9.18
CA LYS A 27 -7.74 -28.44 -8.19
C LYS A 27 -7.19 -28.29 -6.77
N VAL A 28 -5.92 -28.60 -6.58
CA VAL A 28 -5.26 -28.46 -5.28
C VAL A 28 -5.08 -27.00 -4.90
N ASP A 29 -5.55 -26.66 -3.71
CA ASP A 29 -5.26 -25.41 -3.02
C ASP A 29 -4.72 -25.71 -1.62
N ILE A 30 -3.63 -25.03 -1.26
CA ILE A 30 -2.98 -25.17 0.06
C ILE A 30 -3.12 -23.86 0.80
N GLN A 31 -3.71 -23.93 1.98
CA GLN A 31 -3.99 -22.77 2.83
C GLN A 31 -3.31 -22.93 4.20
N ASN A 32 -3.05 -21.80 4.86
CA ASN A 32 -2.61 -21.82 6.25
C ASN A 32 -3.74 -22.39 7.13
N SER A 33 -3.40 -23.22 8.10
CA SER A 33 -4.36 -23.68 9.09
C SER A 33 -4.86 -22.52 9.94
N THR A 34 -6.16 -22.54 10.25
CA THR A 34 -6.81 -21.49 11.07
C THR A 34 -6.54 -21.67 12.57
N LYS A 35 -6.17 -22.89 13.00
CA LYS A 35 -5.85 -23.26 14.38
C LYS A 35 -4.69 -24.24 14.42
N LYS A 36 -3.89 -24.18 15.48
CA LYS A 36 -2.73 -25.06 15.72
C LYS A 36 -3.07 -26.55 15.67
N GLU A 37 -4.22 -26.93 16.20
CA GLU A 37 -4.72 -28.30 16.23
C GLU A 37 -4.99 -28.89 14.84
N PHE A 38 -5.02 -28.04 13.81
CA PHE A 38 -5.23 -28.42 12.41
C PHE A 38 -3.94 -28.46 11.59
N GLY A 39 -2.77 -28.57 12.25
CA GLY A 39 -1.49 -28.62 11.59
C GLY A 39 -0.95 -27.25 11.12
N ASP A 40 0.07 -27.29 10.29
CA ASP A 40 0.72 -26.09 9.75
C ASP A 40 -0.03 -25.54 8.55
N PHE A 41 -0.50 -26.42 7.68
CA PHE A 41 -1.29 -26.11 6.48
C PHE A 41 -2.50 -27.03 6.36
N GLN A 42 -3.39 -26.72 5.43
CA GLN A 42 -4.60 -27.47 5.19
C GLN A 42 -4.98 -27.43 3.70
N THR A 43 -5.59 -28.52 3.21
CA THR A 43 -6.23 -28.51 1.90
C THR A 43 -7.67 -29.00 1.97
N ASN A 44 -8.52 -28.43 1.12
CA ASN A 44 -9.91 -28.83 0.93
C ASN A 44 -10.12 -29.62 -0.37
N PHE A 45 -9.05 -30.11 -1.00
CA PHE A 45 -9.06 -30.81 -2.28
C PHE A 45 -10.17 -31.84 -2.39
N ALA A 46 -10.30 -32.71 -1.38
CA ALA A 46 -11.30 -33.78 -1.39
C ALA A 46 -12.75 -33.27 -1.52
N MET A 47 -13.06 -32.12 -0.88
CA MET A 47 -14.40 -31.53 -0.95
C MET A 47 -14.65 -30.87 -2.31
N VAL A 48 -13.69 -30.12 -2.83
CA VAL A 48 -13.81 -29.43 -4.13
C VAL A 48 -13.92 -30.44 -5.27
N SER A 49 -13.21 -31.56 -5.19
CA SER A 49 -13.13 -32.58 -6.25
C SER A 49 -14.19 -33.67 -6.14
N SER A 50 -14.99 -33.74 -5.07
CA SER A 50 -15.93 -34.82 -4.79
C SER A 50 -16.95 -35.06 -5.90
N LYS A 51 -17.54 -33.99 -6.45
CA LYS A 51 -18.50 -34.08 -7.56
C LYS A 51 -17.86 -34.57 -8.86
N LEU A 52 -16.61 -34.21 -9.09
CA LEU A 52 -15.89 -34.58 -10.32
C LEU A 52 -15.40 -36.05 -10.25
N ILE A 53 -14.90 -36.47 -9.07
CA ILE A 53 -14.44 -37.85 -8.84
C ILE A 53 -15.62 -38.81 -8.62
N GLY A 54 -16.81 -38.30 -8.25
CA GLY A 54 -18.01 -39.11 -7.99
C GLY A 54 -17.96 -39.93 -6.71
N LYS A 55 -17.16 -39.49 -5.71
CA LYS A 55 -17.00 -40.15 -4.40
C LYS A 55 -17.23 -39.19 -3.26
N ASN A 56 -17.50 -39.77 -2.06
CA ASN A 56 -17.62 -38.97 -0.84
C ASN A 56 -16.30 -38.26 -0.53
N PRO A 57 -16.31 -36.95 -0.13
CA PRO A 57 -15.08 -36.23 0.19
C PRO A 57 -14.17 -36.95 1.19
N ARG A 58 -14.73 -37.61 2.20
CA ARG A 58 -13.94 -38.30 3.21
C ARG A 58 -13.26 -39.56 2.65
N GLU A 59 -13.90 -40.27 1.71
CA GLU A 59 -13.28 -41.38 0.99
C GLU A 59 -12.12 -40.92 0.10
N ILE A 60 -12.30 -39.79 -0.59
CA ILE A 60 -11.22 -39.19 -1.41
C ILE A 60 -10.05 -38.79 -0.51
N ALA A 61 -10.33 -38.15 0.63
CA ALA A 61 -9.30 -37.79 1.60
C ALA A 61 -8.55 -39.02 2.13
N SER A 62 -9.28 -40.12 2.50
CA SER A 62 -8.66 -41.36 2.96
C SER A 62 -7.80 -41.99 1.87
N THR A 63 -8.34 -42.09 0.64
CA THR A 63 -7.57 -42.65 -0.50
C THR A 63 -6.28 -41.85 -0.74
N LEU A 64 -6.36 -40.49 -0.67
CA LEU A 64 -5.16 -39.66 -0.85
C LEU A 64 -4.15 -39.86 0.27
N VAL A 65 -4.58 -39.83 1.54
CA VAL A 65 -3.68 -39.95 2.70
C VAL A 65 -3.02 -41.33 2.76
N GLU A 66 -3.77 -42.40 2.50
CA GLU A 66 -3.27 -43.78 2.53
C GLU A 66 -2.26 -44.07 1.40
N ASN A 67 -2.37 -43.41 0.25
CA ASN A 67 -1.50 -43.62 -0.91
C ASN A 67 -0.53 -42.44 -1.14
N PHE A 68 -0.41 -41.53 -0.18
CA PHE A 68 0.50 -40.38 -0.30
C PHE A 68 1.95 -40.84 -0.20
N SER A 69 2.77 -40.50 -1.17
CA SER A 69 4.17 -40.91 -1.23
C SER A 69 4.97 -40.36 -0.05
N GLU A 70 5.86 -41.18 0.51
CA GLU A 70 6.82 -40.75 1.52
C GLU A 70 7.71 -39.64 0.94
N ASN A 71 7.99 -38.62 1.75
CA ASN A 71 8.76 -37.45 1.33
C ASN A 71 9.45 -36.77 2.52
N ASP A 72 10.38 -35.85 2.26
CA ASP A 72 11.16 -35.17 3.29
C ASP A 72 10.47 -33.94 3.89
N ILE A 73 9.28 -33.56 3.42
CA ILE A 73 8.55 -32.32 3.79
C ILE A 73 7.50 -32.59 4.86
N ILE A 74 6.67 -33.63 4.65
CA ILE A 74 5.47 -33.90 5.45
C ILE A 74 5.77 -34.95 6.51
N GLN A 75 5.47 -34.59 7.75
CA GLN A 75 5.55 -35.54 8.88
C GLN A 75 4.27 -36.37 8.98
N LYS A 76 3.09 -35.71 8.83
CA LYS A 76 1.79 -36.36 9.03
C LYS A 76 0.72 -35.64 8.19
N LEU A 77 -0.18 -36.43 7.65
CA LEU A 77 -1.48 -35.95 7.11
C LEU A 77 -2.60 -36.50 8.00
N GLU A 78 -3.59 -35.64 8.28
CA GLU A 78 -4.71 -35.99 9.15
C GLU A 78 -6.03 -35.50 8.57
N ILE A 79 -7.00 -36.41 8.48
CA ILE A 79 -8.31 -36.08 7.92
C ILE A 79 -9.18 -35.42 9.00
N ALA A 80 -9.72 -34.26 8.70
CA ALA A 80 -10.58 -33.48 9.60
C ALA A 80 -11.95 -33.18 8.98
N GLY A 81 -13.00 -33.19 9.82
CA GLY A 81 -14.35 -32.83 9.42
C GLY A 81 -14.86 -33.59 8.18
N PRO A 82 -15.47 -32.91 7.20
CA PRO A 82 -16.08 -33.54 6.03
C PRO A 82 -15.08 -33.99 4.94
N GLY A 83 -13.76 -33.79 5.12
CA GLY A 83 -12.75 -34.15 4.13
C GLY A 83 -11.64 -33.11 3.95
N PHE A 84 -11.43 -32.25 4.94
CA PHE A 84 -10.18 -31.47 5.02
C PHE A 84 -9.01 -32.39 5.32
N ILE A 85 -7.84 -32.05 4.80
CA ILE A 85 -6.58 -32.74 5.12
C ILE A 85 -5.66 -31.73 5.77
N ASN A 86 -5.35 -31.93 7.05
CA ASN A 86 -4.40 -31.18 7.83
C ASN A 86 -2.98 -31.67 7.51
N ILE A 87 -2.04 -30.76 7.36
CA ILE A 87 -0.67 -31.02 6.93
C ILE A 87 0.28 -30.57 8.04
N TYR A 88 1.09 -31.50 8.54
CA TYR A 88 2.12 -31.25 9.55
C TYR A 88 3.49 -31.41 8.88
N LEU A 89 4.35 -30.41 9.01
CA LEU A 89 5.68 -30.40 8.40
C LEU A 89 6.72 -31.05 9.33
N LYS A 90 7.72 -31.70 8.73
CA LYS A 90 8.87 -32.24 9.46
C LYS A 90 9.74 -31.13 10.02
N ASN A 91 10.23 -31.25 11.26
CA ASN A 91 11.12 -30.26 11.87
C ASN A 91 12.43 -30.12 11.08
N GLY A 92 13.01 -31.19 10.58
CA GLY A 92 14.20 -31.13 9.74
C GLY A 92 14.02 -30.29 8.48
N PHE A 93 12.84 -30.38 7.83
CA PHE A 93 12.50 -29.52 6.70
C PHE A 93 12.36 -28.05 7.12
N LEU A 94 11.67 -27.79 8.24
CA LEU A 94 11.53 -26.41 8.76
C LEU A 94 12.89 -25.79 9.08
N ASN A 95 13.83 -26.55 9.64
CA ASN A 95 15.19 -26.10 9.93
C ASN A 95 15.91 -25.61 8.67
N GLU A 96 15.84 -26.37 7.60
CA GLU A 96 16.48 -25.99 6.34
C GLU A 96 15.81 -24.77 5.71
N GLU A 97 14.49 -24.66 5.77
CA GLU A 97 13.79 -23.53 5.21
C GLU A 97 14.02 -22.24 6.02
N ILE A 98 14.05 -22.30 7.37
CA ILE A 98 14.26 -21.10 8.20
C ILE A 98 15.67 -20.51 8.03
N LYS A 99 16.68 -21.32 7.73
CA LYS A 99 18.03 -20.84 7.41
C LYS A 99 18.04 -19.96 6.16
N LYS A 100 17.17 -20.25 5.19
CA LYS A 100 17.06 -19.52 3.91
C LYS A 100 16.45 -18.14 4.07
N VAL A 101 15.56 -17.93 5.05
CA VAL A 101 15.00 -16.62 5.35
C VAL A 101 16.14 -15.62 5.57
N GLU A 102 16.10 -14.42 4.96
CA GLU A 102 17.16 -13.41 4.89
C GLU A 102 18.33 -13.74 3.94
N ASN A 103 18.71 -15.02 3.79
CA ASN A 103 19.90 -15.41 3.02
C ASN A 103 19.60 -15.64 1.53
N GLU A 104 18.37 -15.98 1.18
CA GLU A 104 17.92 -16.23 -0.17
C GLU A 104 16.78 -15.29 -0.57
N LYS A 105 16.79 -14.84 -1.83
CA LYS A 105 15.65 -14.11 -2.39
C LYS A 105 14.44 -15.04 -2.53
N TYR A 106 13.26 -14.54 -2.27
CA TYR A 106 12.00 -15.24 -2.55
C TYR A 106 11.79 -15.39 -4.05
N ASP A 107 11.26 -16.53 -4.47
CA ASP A 107 10.92 -16.81 -5.87
C ASP A 107 9.44 -16.51 -6.11
N PHE A 108 9.17 -15.45 -6.86
CA PHE A 108 7.84 -15.04 -7.26
C PHE A 108 7.59 -15.21 -8.78
N SER A 109 8.39 -16.03 -9.47
CA SER A 109 8.30 -16.25 -10.92
C SER A 109 6.91 -16.72 -11.38
N PHE A 110 6.15 -17.37 -10.50
CA PHE A 110 4.79 -17.80 -10.76
C PHE A 110 3.77 -16.63 -10.92
N LEU A 111 4.13 -15.40 -10.53
CA LEU A 111 3.27 -14.22 -10.67
C LEU A 111 3.38 -13.52 -12.03
N ASN A 112 4.28 -13.98 -12.92
CA ASN A 112 4.57 -13.29 -14.19
C ASN A 112 4.87 -11.80 -13.95
N THR A 113 5.96 -11.52 -13.23
CA THR A 113 6.35 -10.19 -12.78
C THR A 113 7.04 -9.34 -13.86
N ASP A 114 7.30 -9.89 -15.04
CA ASP A 114 7.88 -9.17 -16.19
C ASP A 114 6.83 -8.23 -16.82
N LYS A 115 6.39 -7.25 -16.01
CA LYS A 115 5.37 -6.25 -16.38
C LYS A 115 5.72 -4.91 -15.77
N THR A 116 5.41 -3.85 -16.52
CA THR A 116 5.45 -2.48 -16.02
C THR A 116 4.08 -2.08 -15.46
N VAL A 117 4.04 -1.77 -14.17
CA VAL A 117 2.84 -1.34 -13.44
C VAL A 117 2.99 0.12 -13.01
N ILE A 118 2.12 1.00 -13.46
CA ILE A 118 2.06 2.38 -12.96
C ILE A 118 1.02 2.48 -11.85
N ILE A 119 1.39 3.16 -10.76
CA ILE A 119 0.52 3.45 -9.62
C ILE A 119 0.32 4.96 -9.56
N ASP A 120 -0.94 5.39 -9.68
CA ASP A 120 -1.40 6.77 -9.62
C ASP A 120 -2.02 7.04 -8.25
N TYR A 121 -1.36 7.88 -7.44
CA TYR A 121 -1.77 8.11 -6.06
C TYR A 121 -1.28 9.45 -5.52
N SER A 122 -1.81 9.86 -4.38
CA SER A 122 -1.61 11.15 -3.70
C SER A 122 -2.36 12.30 -4.36
N SER A 123 -1.96 12.76 -5.51
CA SER A 123 -2.66 13.69 -6.44
C SER A 123 -3.25 14.95 -5.76
N PRO A 124 -2.44 15.73 -5.00
CA PRO A 124 -2.93 16.95 -4.36
C PRO A 124 -3.11 18.09 -5.37
N ASN A 125 -4.07 18.98 -5.08
CA ASN A 125 -4.27 20.19 -5.85
C ASN A 125 -3.24 21.26 -5.47
N ILE A 126 -2.65 21.93 -6.47
CA ILE A 126 -1.67 22.99 -6.32
C ILE A 126 -2.22 24.18 -5.51
N ALA A 127 -1.32 24.95 -4.90
CA ALA A 127 -1.58 26.13 -4.07
C ALA A 127 -2.42 25.86 -2.81
N LYS A 128 -2.32 24.65 -2.28
CA LYS A 128 -2.95 24.25 -1.01
C LYS A 128 -1.99 23.35 -0.24
N ARG A 129 -2.01 23.46 1.08
CA ARG A 129 -1.26 22.54 1.94
C ARG A 129 -1.89 21.16 1.95
N MET A 130 -1.05 20.14 2.09
CA MET A 130 -1.55 18.79 2.33
C MET A 130 -2.24 18.72 3.69
N HIS A 131 -3.39 18.11 3.71
CA HIS A 131 -4.17 17.84 4.92
C HIS A 131 -4.37 16.34 5.11
N ILE A 132 -4.88 15.94 6.25
CA ILE A 132 -5.06 14.53 6.62
C ILE A 132 -5.86 13.71 5.58
N GLY A 133 -6.72 14.35 4.79
CA GLY A 133 -7.44 13.71 3.68
C GLY A 133 -6.53 13.22 2.55
N HIS A 134 -5.32 13.77 2.41
CA HIS A 134 -4.34 13.31 1.42
C HIS A 134 -3.49 12.14 1.95
N LEU A 135 -3.47 11.92 3.28
CA LEU A 135 -2.64 10.89 3.90
C LEU A 135 -2.93 9.51 3.35
N ARG A 136 -4.22 9.11 3.34
CA ARG A 136 -4.63 7.75 2.96
C ARG A 136 -4.20 7.38 1.55
N SER A 137 -4.50 8.24 0.56
CA SER A 137 -4.07 8.02 -0.82
C SER A 137 -2.55 7.85 -0.89
N THR A 138 -1.80 8.73 -0.23
CA THR A 138 -0.35 8.77 -0.27
C THR A 138 0.28 7.49 0.29
N ILE A 139 -0.09 7.08 1.51
CA ILE A 139 0.56 5.93 2.18
C ILE A 139 0.06 4.57 1.67
N ILE A 140 -1.20 4.46 1.28
CA ILE A 140 -1.74 3.22 0.70
C ILE A 140 -1.10 2.98 -0.67
N GLY A 141 -1.00 4.02 -1.51
CA GLY A 141 -0.36 3.93 -2.83
C GLY A 141 1.11 3.56 -2.73
N ASP A 142 1.87 4.21 -1.82
CA ASP A 142 3.28 3.89 -1.59
C ASP A 142 3.47 2.45 -1.09
N SER A 143 2.61 1.98 -0.17
CA SER A 143 2.67 0.59 0.29
C SER A 143 2.39 -0.41 -0.83
N ILE A 144 1.39 -0.16 -1.68
CA ILE A 144 1.10 -1.01 -2.85
C ILE A 144 2.29 -1.03 -3.81
N LYS A 145 2.92 0.13 -4.08
CA LYS A 145 4.15 0.21 -4.88
C LYS A 145 5.25 -0.66 -4.31
N ARG A 146 5.53 -0.55 -3.00
CA ARG A 146 6.59 -1.33 -2.32
C ARG A 146 6.30 -2.82 -2.35
N ILE A 147 5.06 -3.24 -2.18
CA ILE A 147 4.63 -4.63 -2.30
C ILE A 147 4.91 -5.16 -3.71
N LEU A 148 4.52 -4.42 -4.74
CA LEU A 148 4.79 -4.79 -6.13
C LEU A 148 6.29 -4.88 -6.44
N GLN A 149 7.10 -3.93 -5.95
CA GLN A 149 8.56 -3.95 -6.09
C GLN A 149 9.18 -5.17 -5.41
N PHE A 150 8.74 -5.50 -4.20
CA PHE A 150 9.22 -6.68 -3.47
C PHE A 150 8.92 -7.98 -4.21
N LEU A 151 7.77 -8.06 -4.89
CA LEU A 151 7.38 -9.19 -5.72
C LEU A 151 8.11 -9.25 -7.08
N GLY A 152 8.87 -8.22 -7.43
CA GLY A 152 9.69 -8.18 -8.65
C GLY A 152 9.05 -7.48 -9.85
N PHE A 153 7.90 -6.82 -9.70
CA PHE A 153 7.32 -6.00 -10.76
C PHE A 153 8.15 -4.75 -11.03
N HIS A 154 8.23 -4.33 -12.29
CA HIS A 154 8.72 -3.00 -12.62
C HIS A 154 7.61 -1.97 -12.36
N THR A 155 7.83 -1.09 -11.38
CA THR A 155 6.82 -0.12 -10.94
C THR A 155 7.19 1.30 -11.31
N LEU A 156 6.19 2.09 -11.68
CA LEU A 156 6.27 3.53 -11.87
C LEU A 156 5.26 4.20 -10.93
N ALA A 157 5.70 5.19 -10.17
CA ALA A 157 4.85 5.97 -9.28
C ALA A 157 4.58 7.34 -9.90
N ASP A 158 3.32 7.64 -10.19
CA ASP A 158 2.89 8.91 -10.73
C ASP A 158 2.06 9.69 -9.70
N ASN A 159 2.47 10.93 -9.45
CA ASN A 159 1.71 11.89 -8.65
C ASN A 159 0.97 12.82 -9.62
N HIS A 160 -0.23 12.44 -9.99
CA HIS A 160 -1.07 13.16 -10.93
C HIS A 160 -1.65 14.42 -10.28
N ILE A 161 -0.82 15.47 -10.14
CA ILE A 161 -1.17 16.69 -9.42
C ILE A 161 -2.25 17.52 -10.17
N GLY A 162 -3.16 18.13 -9.39
CA GLY A 162 -4.17 19.05 -9.94
C GLY A 162 -3.57 20.41 -10.22
N ASP A 163 -2.85 20.56 -11.32
CA ASP A 163 -2.11 21.75 -11.72
C ASP A 163 -2.81 22.53 -12.84
N TRP A 164 -4.05 22.19 -13.16
CA TRP A 164 -4.84 22.85 -14.21
C TRP A 164 -6.27 23.13 -13.77
N GLY A 165 -6.93 24.07 -14.46
CA GLY A 165 -8.35 24.35 -14.23
C GLY A 165 -8.68 25.75 -13.71
N THR A 166 -9.96 25.97 -13.43
CA THR A 166 -10.52 27.28 -13.08
C THR A 166 -9.92 27.89 -11.81
N GLN A 167 -9.37 27.07 -10.93
CA GLN A 167 -8.69 27.51 -9.71
C GLN A 167 -7.50 28.42 -9.98
N PHE A 168 -6.80 28.26 -11.11
CA PHE A 168 -5.63 29.08 -11.45
C PHE A 168 -6.03 30.49 -11.90
N GLY A 169 -7.14 30.66 -12.64
CA GLY A 169 -7.66 31.96 -12.93
C GLY A 169 -7.98 32.75 -11.66
N LYS A 170 -8.66 32.13 -10.70
CA LYS A 170 -8.97 32.71 -9.39
C LYS A 170 -7.72 33.10 -8.60
N LEU A 171 -6.73 32.20 -8.58
CA LEU A 171 -5.48 32.43 -7.86
C LEU A 171 -4.66 33.58 -8.49
N ILE A 172 -4.62 33.66 -9.83
CA ILE A 172 -3.93 34.75 -10.54
C ILE A 172 -4.59 36.10 -10.23
N VAL A 173 -5.92 36.20 -10.25
CA VAL A 173 -6.64 37.41 -9.85
C VAL A 173 -6.36 37.77 -8.39
N ALA A 174 -6.43 36.76 -7.49
CA ALA A 174 -6.15 36.96 -6.07
C ALA A 174 -4.71 37.47 -5.83
N TYR A 175 -3.75 36.89 -6.51
CA TYR A 175 -2.33 37.26 -6.44
C TYR A 175 -2.10 38.70 -6.90
N LYS A 176 -2.71 39.11 -8.02
CA LYS A 176 -2.58 40.47 -8.57
C LYS A 176 -3.20 41.51 -7.66
N ASN A 177 -4.32 41.18 -6.99
CA ASN A 177 -5.11 42.18 -6.23
C ASN A 177 -4.74 42.24 -4.73
N TRP A 178 -4.33 41.14 -4.12
CA TRP A 178 -4.27 41.07 -2.65
C TRP A 178 -3.00 40.45 -2.07
N LEU A 179 -1.96 40.20 -2.86
CA LEU A 179 -0.71 39.60 -2.36
C LEU A 179 -0.03 40.52 -1.32
N ASP A 180 0.19 40.01 -0.13
CA ASP A 180 1.14 40.57 0.83
C ASP A 180 2.55 40.00 0.57
N LYS A 181 3.43 40.80 -0.03
CA LYS A 181 4.78 40.37 -0.41
C LYS A 181 5.60 39.88 0.78
N LYS A 182 5.48 40.52 1.97
CA LYS A 182 6.24 40.14 3.16
C LYS A 182 5.72 38.81 3.73
N ALA A 183 4.41 38.59 3.74
CA ALA A 183 3.81 37.33 4.14
C ALA A 183 4.20 36.21 3.16
N TYR A 184 4.19 36.49 1.86
CA TYR A 184 4.55 35.57 0.81
C TYR A 184 6.04 35.15 0.87
N GLU A 185 6.96 36.07 1.13
CA GLU A 185 8.38 35.74 1.33
C GLU A 185 8.61 34.81 2.53
N LYS A 186 7.81 34.95 3.59
CA LYS A 186 7.90 34.15 4.81
C LYS A 186 7.24 32.78 4.68
N ASP A 187 6.05 32.73 4.10
CA ASP A 187 5.22 31.53 3.97
C ASP A 187 4.42 31.60 2.66
N PRO A 188 5.06 31.27 1.51
CA PRO A 188 4.44 31.40 0.20
C PRO A 188 3.12 30.65 0.07
N ILE A 189 3.08 29.38 0.47
CA ILE A 189 1.89 28.54 0.33
C ILE A 189 0.74 29.03 1.23
N GLY A 190 1.06 29.48 2.45
CA GLY A 190 0.05 30.02 3.37
C GLY A 190 -0.56 31.32 2.87
N GLU A 191 0.22 32.19 2.24
CA GLU A 191 -0.32 33.41 1.64
C GLU A 191 -1.18 33.09 0.39
N LEU A 192 -0.76 32.13 -0.45
CA LEU A 192 -1.59 31.67 -1.59
C LEU A 192 -2.93 31.10 -1.13
N GLU A 193 -2.96 30.28 -0.09
CA GLU A 193 -4.21 29.76 0.49
C GLU A 193 -5.10 30.90 1.01
N LYS A 194 -4.53 31.84 1.75
CA LYS A 194 -5.24 32.97 2.34
C LYS A 194 -5.88 33.84 1.25
N ILE A 195 -5.14 34.22 0.21
CA ILE A 195 -5.69 35.06 -0.87
C ILE A 195 -6.70 34.30 -1.72
N TYR A 196 -6.56 32.97 -1.88
CA TYR A 196 -7.54 32.11 -2.56
C TYR A 196 -8.88 32.06 -1.80
N VAL A 197 -8.84 31.92 -0.47
CA VAL A 197 -10.03 31.96 0.38
C VAL A 197 -10.67 33.35 0.28
N LYS A 198 -9.86 34.42 0.37
CA LYS A 198 -10.32 35.78 0.20
C LYS A 198 -11.03 35.99 -1.16
N PHE A 199 -10.45 35.48 -2.26
CA PHE A 199 -11.11 35.53 -3.56
C PHE A 199 -12.50 34.86 -3.50
N SER A 200 -12.59 33.68 -2.88
CA SER A 200 -13.84 32.93 -2.80
C SER A 200 -14.93 33.67 -2.00
N ASP A 201 -14.54 34.43 -0.99
CA ASP A 201 -15.48 35.24 -0.19
C ASP A 201 -15.86 36.55 -0.90
N GLU A 202 -14.91 37.25 -1.49
CA GLU A 202 -15.17 38.48 -2.26
C GLU A 202 -16.01 38.21 -3.51
N ALA A 203 -15.82 37.09 -4.20
CA ALA A 203 -16.60 36.70 -5.38
C ALA A 203 -18.09 36.43 -5.06
N LYS A 204 -18.45 36.10 -3.82
CA LYS A 204 -19.84 36.00 -3.38
C LYS A 204 -20.52 37.38 -3.33
N ILE A 205 -19.74 38.43 -3.06
CA ILE A 205 -20.20 39.83 -2.96
C ILE A 205 -20.11 40.51 -4.33
N ASN A 206 -19.01 40.28 -5.05
CA ASN A 206 -18.76 40.87 -6.37
C ASN A 206 -18.59 39.75 -7.43
N PRO A 207 -19.67 39.29 -8.10
CA PRO A 207 -19.59 38.26 -9.12
C PRO A 207 -18.69 38.57 -10.33
N ALA A 208 -18.36 39.84 -10.59
CA ALA A 208 -17.45 40.22 -11.67
C ALA A 208 -16.04 39.61 -11.51
N LEU A 209 -15.63 39.28 -10.29
CA LEU A 209 -14.36 38.60 -10.03
C LEU A 209 -14.30 37.21 -10.67
N GLU A 210 -15.41 36.49 -10.79
CA GLU A 210 -15.48 35.22 -11.50
C GLU A 210 -15.26 35.38 -13.01
N ASP A 211 -15.70 36.50 -13.60
CA ASP A 211 -15.45 36.84 -15.00
C ASP A 211 -13.97 37.18 -15.21
N GLU A 212 -13.38 38.00 -14.31
CA GLU A 212 -11.94 38.28 -14.33
C GLU A 212 -11.11 36.97 -14.22
N ALA A 213 -11.51 36.06 -13.36
CA ALA A 213 -10.83 34.78 -13.23
C ALA A 213 -10.92 33.92 -14.51
N ARG A 214 -12.06 33.92 -15.21
CA ARG A 214 -12.21 33.28 -16.52
C ARG A 214 -11.29 33.90 -17.57
N GLU A 215 -11.18 35.21 -17.62
CA GLU A 215 -10.29 35.92 -18.53
C GLU A 215 -8.82 35.64 -18.23
N GLU A 216 -8.39 35.62 -16.97
CA GLU A 216 -7.01 35.26 -16.60
C GLU A 216 -6.69 33.80 -16.90
N LEU A 217 -7.62 32.88 -16.70
CA LEU A 217 -7.48 31.49 -17.12
C LEU A 217 -7.32 31.37 -18.64
N LYS A 218 -8.16 32.07 -19.41
CA LYS A 218 -8.07 32.10 -20.87
C LYS A 218 -6.72 32.62 -21.35
N LYS A 219 -6.23 33.72 -20.73
CA LYS A 219 -4.86 34.21 -21.02
C LYS A 219 -3.80 33.15 -20.74
N LEU A 220 -3.89 32.45 -19.62
CA LEU A 220 -2.97 31.36 -19.29
C LEU A 220 -3.00 30.27 -20.37
N GLN A 221 -4.21 29.84 -20.78
CA GLN A 221 -4.42 28.84 -21.83
C GLN A 221 -3.90 29.26 -23.20
N LEU A 222 -3.97 30.55 -23.52
CA LEU A 222 -3.44 31.13 -24.76
C LEU A 222 -1.95 31.43 -24.70
N GLY A 223 -1.27 31.11 -23.61
CA GLY A 223 0.18 31.23 -23.51
C GLY A 223 0.68 32.60 -23.05
N ASP A 224 -0.12 33.42 -22.36
CA ASP A 224 0.34 34.68 -21.76
C ASP A 224 1.56 34.44 -20.85
N LYS A 225 2.68 35.10 -21.16
CA LYS A 225 3.96 34.86 -20.48
C LYS A 225 3.94 35.18 -18.99
N ASN A 226 3.17 36.19 -18.58
CA ASN A 226 3.09 36.59 -17.18
C ASN A 226 2.27 35.55 -16.37
N ASN A 227 1.13 35.13 -16.91
CA ASN A 227 0.30 34.13 -16.27
C ASN A 227 0.97 32.75 -16.25
N GLN A 228 1.72 32.36 -17.32
CA GLN A 228 2.53 31.15 -17.33
C GLN A 228 3.63 31.18 -16.28
N LYS A 229 4.29 32.34 -16.09
CA LYS A 229 5.31 32.51 -15.05
C LYS A 229 4.73 32.31 -13.66
N LEU A 230 3.59 32.97 -13.36
CA LEU A 230 2.90 32.81 -12.07
C LEU A 230 2.44 31.36 -11.84
N TRP A 231 1.87 30.75 -12.85
CA TRP A 231 1.42 29.35 -12.79
C TRP A 231 2.57 28.39 -12.45
N LYS A 232 3.72 28.51 -13.12
CA LYS A 232 4.93 27.72 -12.81
C LYS A 232 5.42 27.99 -11.40
N GLU A 233 5.43 29.24 -10.95
CA GLU A 233 5.84 29.63 -9.60
C GLU A 233 4.94 28.96 -8.55
N PHE A 234 3.62 28.94 -8.76
CA PHE A 234 2.67 28.29 -7.85
C PHE A 234 2.89 26.76 -7.78
N ILE A 235 3.20 26.12 -8.91
CA ILE A 235 3.54 24.68 -8.95
C ILE A 235 4.83 24.45 -8.17
N ASP A 236 5.89 25.18 -8.45
CA ASP A 236 7.21 25.00 -7.81
C ASP A 236 7.14 25.16 -6.29
N ILE A 237 6.40 26.16 -5.80
CA ILE A 237 6.17 26.40 -4.37
C ILE A 237 5.41 25.22 -3.75
N SER A 238 4.35 24.77 -4.43
CA SER A 238 3.51 23.69 -3.93
C SER A 238 4.29 22.37 -3.86
N LEU A 239 5.04 22.04 -4.89
CA LEU A 239 5.88 20.81 -4.91
C LEU A 239 6.95 20.85 -3.83
N LYS A 240 7.58 22.00 -3.57
CA LYS A 240 8.52 22.13 -2.45
C LYS A 240 7.88 21.86 -1.10
N GLU A 241 6.65 22.30 -0.91
CA GLU A 241 5.91 22.04 0.33
C GLU A 241 5.47 20.59 0.45
N TYR A 242 4.99 19.98 -0.64
CA TYR A 242 4.59 18.57 -0.66
C TYR A 242 5.77 17.63 -0.41
N ASN A 243 6.92 17.92 -1.00
CA ASN A 243 8.12 17.10 -0.83
C ASN A 243 8.58 17.06 0.64
N LYS A 244 8.42 18.14 1.43
CA LYS A 244 8.68 18.09 2.88
C LYS A 244 7.80 17.05 3.60
N VAL A 245 6.55 16.91 3.19
CA VAL A 245 5.63 15.91 3.74
C VAL A 245 5.99 14.52 3.23
N TYR A 246 6.28 14.37 1.94
CA TYR A 246 6.65 13.09 1.34
C TYR A 246 7.94 12.55 1.94
N ASP A 247 8.95 13.38 2.16
CA ASP A 247 10.21 12.99 2.81
C ASP A 247 9.95 12.44 4.22
N ARG A 248 9.12 13.12 5.02
CA ARG A 248 8.73 12.68 6.38
C ARG A 248 7.95 11.37 6.37
N LEU A 249 7.12 11.15 5.35
CA LEU A 249 6.37 9.92 5.16
C LEU A 249 7.21 8.82 4.46
N ASN A 250 8.45 9.10 4.06
CA ASN A 250 9.30 8.19 3.29
C ASN A 250 8.58 7.71 2.01
N VAL A 251 8.00 8.67 1.25
CA VAL A 251 7.25 8.44 0.00
C VAL A 251 7.97 9.12 -1.16
N ASN A 252 8.15 8.40 -2.27
CA ASN A 252 8.82 8.91 -3.46
C ASN A 252 7.99 8.62 -4.71
N PHE A 253 8.03 9.55 -5.66
CA PHE A 253 7.41 9.42 -6.97
C PHE A 253 8.47 9.44 -8.07
N ASP A 254 8.21 8.70 -9.14
CA ASP A 254 9.04 8.70 -10.34
C ASP A 254 8.63 9.84 -11.27
N TYR A 255 7.33 10.18 -11.27
CA TYR A 255 6.75 11.22 -12.12
C TYR A 255 5.80 12.13 -11.36
N TYR A 256 5.70 13.36 -11.85
CA TYR A 256 4.73 14.38 -11.45
C TYR A 256 4.02 14.88 -12.72
N PHE A 257 3.32 13.97 -13.40
CA PHE A 257 2.53 14.33 -14.58
C PHE A 257 1.18 14.90 -14.16
N GLY A 258 1.12 16.22 -14.02
CA GLY A 258 -0.11 16.92 -13.67
C GLY A 258 -1.15 16.90 -14.79
N GLU A 259 -2.37 17.36 -14.47
CA GLU A 259 -3.46 17.51 -15.44
C GLU A 259 -3.03 18.31 -16.68
N SER A 260 -2.20 19.36 -16.48
CA SER A 260 -1.70 20.24 -17.55
C SER A 260 -0.85 19.53 -18.60
N PHE A 261 -0.13 18.48 -18.20
CA PHE A 261 0.76 17.71 -19.08
C PHE A 261 0.01 17.11 -20.27
N TYR A 262 -1.25 16.78 -20.11
CA TYR A 262 -2.05 16.10 -21.12
C TYR A 262 -2.85 17.03 -22.03
N ASN A 263 -2.76 18.36 -21.84
CA ASN A 263 -3.59 19.34 -22.57
C ASN A 263 -3.43 19.20 -24.10
N ASP A 264 -2.20 19.09 -24.60
CA ASP A 264 -1.92 19.01 -26.03
C ASP A 264 -2.32 17.64 -26.65
N MET A 265 -2.58 16.65 -25.80
CA MET A 265 -2.98 15.29 -26.24
C MET A 265 -4.50 15.15 -26.36
N MET A 266 -5.28 15.93 -25.58
CA MET A 266 -6.75 15.81 -25.53
C MET A 266 -7.46 16.00 -26.88
N PRO A 267 -7.04 16.95 -27.77
CA PRO A 267 -7.68 17.08 -29.08
C PRO A 267 -7.62 15.81 -29.91
N SER A 268 -6.50 15.08 -29.89
CA SER A 268 -6.37 13.84 -30.66
C SER A 268 -7.27 12.72 -30.14
N VAL A 269 -7.43 12.63 -28.81
CA VAL A 269 -8.35 11.67 -28.17
C VAL A 269 -9.80 11.96 -28.57
N LEU A 270 -10.17 13.24 -28.57
CA LEU A 270 -11.51 13.66 -28.96
C LEU A 270 -11.83 13.32 -30.42
N GLU A 271 -10.86 13.50 -31.30
CA GLU A 271 -10.99 13.16 -32.71
C GLU A 271 -11.15 11.63 -32.90
N GLU A 272 -10.38 10.81 -32.18
CA GLU A 272 -10.53 9.36 -32.18
C GLU A 272 -11.93 8.92 -31.73
N LEU A 273 -12.49 9.55 -30.68
CA LEU A 273 -13.85 9.28 -30.17
C LEU A 273 -14.92 9.59 -31.23
N LYS A 274 -14.76 10.69 -31.98
CA LYS A 274 -15.65 11.08 -33.06
C LYS A 274 -15.56 10.13 -34.27
N GLN A 275 -14.34 9.85 -34.73
CA GLN A 275 -14.10 9.00 -35.89
C GLN A 275 -14.62 7.57 -35.70
N LYS A 276 -14.51 7.05 -34.48
CA LYS A 276 -15.06 5.73 -34.13
C LYS A 276 -16.57 5.75 -33.79
N GLY A 277 -17.22 6.93 -33.84
CA GLY A 277 -18.64 7.08 -33.54
C GLY A 277 -19.02 6.78 -32.09
N ILE A 278 -18.03 6.78 -31.17
CA ILE A 278 -18.21 6.50 -29.74
C ILE A 278 -18.83 7.71 -29.03
N ALA A 279 -18.35 8.92 -29.33
CA ALA A 279 -18.93 10.15 -28.82
C ALA A 279 -19.87 10.77 -29.85
N LYS A 280 -21.02 11.27 -29.37
CA LYS A 280 -22.07 11.91 -30.17
C LYS A 280 -22.40 13.29 -29.63
N GLU A 281 -22.79 14.18 -30.50
CA GLU A 281 -23.26 15.51 -30.09
C GLU A 281 -24.64 15.39 -29.41
N ASP A 282 -24.77 15.96 -28.21
CA ASP A 282 -26.01 16.06 -27.47
C ASP A 282 -26.08 17.42 -26.77
N GLN A 283 -27.13 18.21 -27.07
CA GLN A 283 -27.38 19.55 -26.53
C GLN A 283 -26.16 20.51 -26.66
N GLY A 284 -25.34 20.30 -27.70
CA GLY A 284 -24.14 21.09 -27.99
C GLY A 284 -22.89 20.65 -27.23
N ALA A 285 -22.94 19.59 -26.43
CA ALA A 285 -21.79 18.92 -25.81
C ALA A 285 -21.48 17.62 -26.57
N LEU A 286 -20.24 17.11 -26.46
CA LEU A 286 -19.89 15.80 -26.97
C LEU A 286 -19.97 14.78 -25.82
N VAL A 287 -20.78 13.73 -26.03
CA VAL A 287 -21.18 12.80 -24.96
C VAL A 287 -21.01 11.35 -25.42
N VAL A 288 -20.54 10.50 -24.53
CA VAL A 288 -20.51 9.03 -24.73
C VAL A 288 -21.69 8.42 -23.96
N PHE A 289 -22.50 7.65 -24.67
CA PHE A 289 -23.61 6.87 -24.11
C PHE A 289 -23.19 5.40 -23.96
N PHE A 290 -23.62 4.78 -22.88
CA PHE A 290 -23.30 3.37 -22.58
C PHE A 290 -24.51 2.48 -22.86
N GLU A 291 -24.26 1.31 -23.43
CA GLU A 291 -25.31 0.34 -23.75
C GLU A 291 -26.17 -0.03 -22.54
N ASN A 292 -27.48 -0.15 -22.77
CA ASN A 292 -28.46 -0.51 -21.74
C ASN A 292 -28.46 0.41 -20.50
N ASN A 293 -27.98 1.64 -20.61
CA ASN A 293 -27.88 2.60 -19.51
C ASN A 293 -27.15 2.05 -18.27
N ARG A 294 -26.16 1.16 -18.46
CA ARG A 294 -25.38 0.56 -17.37
C ARG A 294 -24.57 1.58 -16.59
N LEU A 295 -24.18 2.66 -17.24
CA LEU A 295 -23.49 3.81 -16.66
C LEU A 295 -24.18 5.10 -17.09
N PRO A 296 -24.14 6.17 -16.28
CA PRO A 296 -24.58 7.49 -16.71
C PRO A 296 -23.77 7.96 -17.93
N PRO A 297 -24.33 8.79 -18.82
CA PRO A 297 -23.59 9.36 -19.93
C PRO A 297 -22.35 10.12 -19.47
N ALA A 298 -21.25 10.04 -20.23
CA ALA A 298 -19.99 10.72 -19.94
C ALA A 298 -19.78 11.89 -20.91
N ILE A 299 -19.68 13.11 -20.40
CA ILE A 299 -19.35 14.26 -21.22
C ILE A 299 -17.85 14.27 -21.45
N VAL A 300 -17.39 14.33 -22.70
CA VAL A 300 -15.98 14.40 -23.09
C VAL A 300 -15.59 15.81 -23.56
N GLN A 301 -16.53 16.62 -24.04
CA GLN A 301 -16.32 18.02 -24.35
C GLN A 301 -17.59 18.82 -24.03
N LYS A 302 -17.42 19.94 -23.34
CA LYS A 302 -18.54 20.85 -23.05
C LYS A 302 -18.95 21.67 -24.27
N LYS A 303 -20.11 22.31 -24.16
CA LYS A 303 -20.68 23.20 -25.19
C LYS A 303 -19.77 24.38 -25.56
N ASP A 304 -19.00 24.88 -24.61
CA ASP A 304 -18.02 25.95 -24.82
C ASP A 304 -16.69 25.48 -25.41
N GLY A 305 -16.59 24.20 -25.76
CA GLY A 305 -15.38 23.58 -26.32
C GLY A 305 -14.36 23.13 -25.27
N SER A 306 -14.58 23.39 -23.99
CA SER A 306 -13.64 22.99 -22.92
C SER A 306 -13.68 21.46 -22.68
N PHE A 307 -12.52 20.91 -22.38
CA PHE A 307 -12.36 19.50 -22.02
C PHE A 307 -12.76 19.23 -20.56
N LEU A 308 -13.05 17.98 -20.27
CA LEU A 308 -13.36 17.46 -18.93
C LEU A 308 -12.34 16.42 -18.49
N TYR A 309 -12.37 16.07 -17.22
CA TYR A 309 -11.51 15.02 -16.63
C TYR A 309 -11.57 13.69 -17.42
N THR A 310 -12.74 13.32 -17.99
CA THR A 310 -12.87 12.12 -18.83
C THR A 310 -11.91 12.12 -20.01
N THR A 311 -11.71 13.28 -20.66
CA THR A 311 -10.82 13.39 -21.83
C THR A 311 -9.36 13.42 -21.42
N SER A 312 -9.02 14.09 -20.30
CA SER A 312 -7.65 14.08 -19.80
C SER A 312 -7.24 12.69 -19.29
N ASP A 313 -8.13 11.95 -18.63
CA ASP A 313 -7.84 10.58 -18.20
C ASP A 313 -7.66 9.62 -19.38
N LEU A 314 -8.41 9.79 -20.46
CA LEU A 314 -8.19 9.03 -21.69
C LEU A 314 -6.83 9.37 -22.33
N ALA A 315 -6.45 10.65 -22.36
CA ALA A 315 -5.13 11.07 -22.82
C ALA A 315 -4.03 10.47 -21.95
N THR A 316 -4.21 10.47 -20.63
CA THR A 316 -3.32 9.82 -19.67
C THR A 316 -3.17 8.32 -19.95
N MET A 317 -4.27 7.61 -20.20
CA MET A 317 -4.20 6.17 -20.56
C MET A 317 -3.40 5.93 -21.82
N LYS A 318 -3.64 6.73 -22.87
CA LYS A 318 -2.92 6.61 -24.13
C LYS A 318 -1.42 6.84 -23.93
N PHE A 319 -1.03 7.93 -23.26
CA PHE A 319 0.37 8.25 -22.96
C PHE A 319 1.05 7.14 -22.16
N ARG A 320 0.41 6.65 -21.11
CA ARG A 320 0.97 5.56 -20.27
C ARG A 320 1.25 4.30 -21.09
N LYS A 321 0.38 3.95 -22.06
CA LYS A 321 0.61 2.79 -22.92
C LYS A 321 1.63 3.07 -24.03
N ASP A 322 1.49 4.18 -24.74
CA ASP A 322 2.30 4.47 -25.93
C ASP A 322 3.73 4.91 -25.58
N ASP A 323 3.91 5.73 -24.56
CA ASP A 323 5.20 6.31 -24.21
C ASP A 323 5.90 5.55 -23.06
N LEU A 324 5.19 5.25 -21.97
CA LEU A 324 5.75 4.57 -20.80
C LEU A 324 5.71 3.04 -20.89
N LYS A 325 5.08 2.47 -21.93
CA LYS A 325 4.94 1.02 -22.17
C LYS A 325 4.32 0.26 -20.99
N VAL A 326 3.35 0.88 -20.33
CA VAL A 326 2.66 0.32 -19.16
C VAL A 326 1.79 -0.88 -19.57
N ASP A 327 1.88 -1.97 -18.80
CA ASP A 327 1.04 -3.16 -18.95
C ASP A 327 -0.18 -3.14 -18.02
N GLU A 328 -0.05 -2.49 -16.87
CA GLU A 328 -1.12 -2.33 -15.90
C GLU A 328 -1.06 -0.96 -15.23
N ALA A 329 -2.21 -0.28 -15.08
CA ALA A 329 -2.34 0.94 -14.31
C ALA A 329 -3.25 0.72 -13.08
N VAL A 330 -2.76 1.15 -11.92
CA VAL A 330 -3.49 1.14 -10.65
C VAL A 330 -3.81 2.58 -10.27
N TYR A 331 -5.10 2.91 -10.18
CA TYR A 331 -5.58 4.24 -9.78
C TYR A 331 -6.11 4.17 -8.35
N LEU A 332 -5.61 5.02 -7.47
CA LEU A 332 -5.99 5.07 -6.07
C LEU A 332 -6.69 6.38 -5.72
N THR A 333 -8.01 6.34 -5.54
CA THR A 333 -8.82 7.52 -5.22
C THR A 333 -9.84 7.23 -4.12
N ASP A 334 -10.53 8.26 -3.64
CA ASP A 334 -11.68 8.04 -2.76
C ASP A 334 -12.88 7.45 -3.54
N ASP A 335 -13.86 6.92 -2.82
CA ASP A 335 -15.01 6.22 -3.37
C ASP A 335 -15.94 7.10 -4.24
N ARG A 336 -15.91 8.43 -4.07
CA ARG A 336 -16.73 9.38 -4.85
C ARG A 336 -16.38 9.38 -6.33
N GLN A 337 -15.16 9.00 -6.71
CA GLN A 337 -14.70 8.93 -8.10
C GLN A 337 -15.00 7.59 -8.78
N GLN A 338 -15.65 6.65 -8.10
CA GLN A 338 -15.86 5.29 -8.60
C GLN A 338 -16.62 5.23 -9.93
N ASN A 339 -17.68 6.03 -10.07
CA ASN A 339 -18.47 6.07 -11.32
C ASN A 339 -17.66 6.68 -12.46
N HIS A 340 -16.86 7.70 -12.20
CA HIS A 340 -15.99 8.32 -13.18
C HIS A 340 -14.99 7.29 -13.77
N PHE A 341 -14.25 6.56 -12.94
CA PHE A 341 -13.31 5.56 -13.43
C PHE A 341 -13.99 4.39 -14.16
N LYS A 342 -15.20 3.97 -13.73
CA LYS A 342 -15.99 3.00 -14.49
C LYS A 342 -16.33 3.49 -15.91
N GLN A 343 -16.70 4.77 -16.06
CA GLN A 343 -16.97 5.40 -17.36
C GLN A 343 -15.70 5.45 -18.21
N VAL A 344 -14.61 5.98 -17.67
CA VAL A 344 -13.34 6.14 -18.38
C VAL A 344 -12.78 4.79 -18.84
N PHE A 345 -12.81 3.76 -17.99
CA PHE A 345 -12.34 2.41 -18.34
C PHE A 345 -13.21 1.77 -19.43
N GLU A 346 -14.53 1.96 -19.37
CA GLU A 346 -15.43 1.46 -20.41
C GLU A 346 -15.22 2.18 -21.74
N ILE A 347 -15.02 3.50 -21.74
CA ILE A 347 -14.66 4.26 -22.96
C ILE A 347 -13.33 3.77 -23.51
N GLY A 348 -12.33 3.53 -22.67
CA GLY A 348 -11.06 2.94 -23.10
C GLY A 348 -11.22 1.55 -23.72
N ARG A 349 -12.11 0.72 -23.19
CA ARG A 349 -12.46 -0.58 -23.78
C ARG A 349 -13.12 -0.43 -25.16
N MET A 350 -14.03 0.54 -25.32
CA MET A 350 -14.69 0.85 -26.58
C MET A 350 -13.71 1.39 -27.63
N LEU A 351 -12.73 2.18 -27.22
CA LEU A 351 -11.66 2.70 -28.09
C LEU A 351 -10.71 1.59 -28.58
N GLY A 352 -10.52 0.53 -27.79
CA GLY A 352 -9.55 -0.53 -28.10
C GLY A 352 -8.11 -0.10 -27.79
N GLU A 353 -7.11 -0.71 -28.44
CA GLU A 353 -5.71 -0.30 -28.25
C GLU A 353 -5.47 1.13 -28.75
N PRO A 354 -4.63 1.94 -28.07
CA PRO A 354 -3.79 1.61 -26.91
C PRO A 354 -4.47 1.80 -25.53
N TYR A 355 -5.76 2.03 -25.47
CA TYR A 355 -6.50 2.31 -24.22
C TYR A 355 -6.92 1.03 -23.48
N ASN A 356 -6.98 -0.12 -24.15
CA ASN A 356 -7.51 -1.37 -23.61
C ASN A 356 -6.43 -2.27 -23.03
N TYR A 357 -5.71 -1.78 -22.00
CA TYR A 357 -4.81 -2.58 -21.16
C TYR A 357 -5.39 -2.75 -19.76
N LYS A 358 -4.75 -3.57 -18.91
CA LYS A 358 -5.27 -3.83 -17.55
C LYS A 358 -5.27 -2.55 -16.71
N LYS A 359 -6.42 -2.20 -16.16
CA LYS A 359 -6.62 -1.06 -15.27
C LYS A 359 -7.37 -1.50 -14.03
N THR A 360 -6.87 -1.10 -12.86
CA THR A 360 -7.47 -1.41 -11.57
C THR A 360 -7.75 -0.12 -10.82
N HIS A 361 -9.01 0.12 -10.46
CA HIS A 361 -9.38 1.23 -9.59
C HIS A 361 -9.52 0.74 -8.15
N ILE A 362 -8.70 1.29 -7.27
CA ILE A 362 -8.68 0.98 -5.85
C ILE A 362 -9.26 2.17 -5.09
N VAL A 363 -10.30 1.90 -4.31
CA VAL A 363 -10.95 2.91 -3.49
C VAL A 363 -10.57 2.78 -2.02
N PHE A 364 -10.60 3.90 -1.31
CA PHE A 364 -10.43 3.95 0.14
C PHE A 364 -11.52 4.79 0.81
N GLY A 365 -11.85 4.45 2.05
CA GLY A 365 -12.83 5.15 2.87
C GLY A 365 -12.27 6.45 3.45
N ILE A 366 -13.09 7.17 4.21
CA ILE A 366 -12.77 8.49 4.76
C ILE A 366 -12.11 8.33 6.14
N MET A 367 -11.10 9.19 6.42
CA MET A 367 -10.57 9.36 7.77
C MET A 367 -11.32 10.49 8.48
N ARG A 368 -11.76 10.24 9.72
CA ARG A 368 -12.47 11.19 10.59
C ARG A 368 -11.66 11.42 11.87
N LEU A 369 -11.83 12.58 12.50
CA LEU A 369 -11.37 12.79 13.88
C LEU A 369 -12.35 12.19 14.90
N GLY A 370 -11.86 11.92 16.11
CA GLY A 370 -12.57 11.24 17.19
C GLY A 370 -13.96 11.76 17.56
N ASN A 371 -14.34 12.96 17.21
CA ASN A 371 -15.66 13.56 17.45
C ASN A 371 -16.59 13.52 16.22
N GLY A 372 -16.31 12.67 15.22
CA GLY A 372 -17.14 12.54 14.02
C GLY A 372 -16.95 13.66 13.00
N ILE A 373 -15.98 14.55 13.19
CA ILE A 373 -15.66 15.62 12.25
C ILE A 373 -15.07 15.03 10.97
N ILE A 374 -15.74 15.25 9.84
CA ILE A 374 -15.22 14.86 8.52
C ILE A 374 -14.22 15.92 8.07
N PHE A 375 -13.02 15.49 7.67
CA PHE A 375 -12.04 16.37 7.06
C PHE A 375 -12.52 16.79 5.66
N SER A 376 -13.01 18.02 5.54
CA SER A 376 -13.44 18.61 4.28
C SER A 376 -12.57 19.82 3.96
N SER A 377 -11.98 19.83 2.77
CA SER A 377 -11.18 20.96 2.27
C SER A 377 -11.96 22.28 2.09
N ARG A 378 -13.29 22.24 2.25
CA ARG A 378 -14.18 23.40 2.01
C ARG A 378 -14.52 24.23 3.26
N SER A 379 -14.22 23.75 4.47
CA SER A 379 -14.72 24.38 5.73
C SER A 379 -13.67 25.10 6.57
N GLY A 380 -12.42 25.22 6.13
CA GLY A 380 -11.36 25.91 6.90
C GLY A 380 -10.87 25.18 8.17
N ASN A 381 -11.50 24.08 8.56
CA ASN A 381 -11.20 23.28 9.76
C ASN A 381 -10.40 22.00 9.45
N THR A 382 -9.55 22.04 8.44
CA THR A 382 -8.74 20.88 8.04
C THR A 382 -7.41 20.88 8.77
N ILE A 383 -7.08 19.77 9.44
CA ILE A 383 -5.75 19.60 10.07
C ILE A 383 -4.71 19.42 8.97
N ARG A 384 -3.67 20.26 9.00
CA ARG A 384 -2.53 20.14 8.10
C ARG A 384 -1.74 18.89 8.45
N LEU A 385 -1.29 18.18 7.41
CA LEU A 385 -0.57 16.92 7.60
C LEU A 385 0.78 17.12 8.32
N VAL A 386 1.42 18.27 8.11
CA VAL A 386 2.65 18.64 8.84
C VAL A 386 2.38 18.75 10.34
N ASP A 387 1.29 19.43 10.77
CA ASP A 387 0.96 19.59 12.18
C ASP A 387 0.69 18.24 12.86
N LEU A 388 0.04 17.31 12.14
CA LEU A 388 -0.19 15.95 12.62
C LEU A 388 1.12 15.20 12.86
N LEU A 389 2.07 15.31 11.93
CA LEU A 389 3.39 14.67 12.05
C LEU A 389 4.23 15.31 13.16
N ASP A 390 4.15 16.64 13.33
CA ASP A 390 4.85 17.36 14.40
C ASP A 390 4.35 16.94 15.78
N GLU A 391 3.04 16.84 15.95
CA GLU A 391 2.43 16.37 17.20
C GLU A 391 2.82 14.92 17.52
N ALA A 392 2.77 14.03 16.52
CA ALA A 392 3.21 12.64 16.72
C ALA A 392 4.66 12.56 17.18
N LYS A 393 5.56 13.32 16.52
CA LYS A 393 6.97 13.42 16.91
C LYS A 393 7.12 13.91 18.36
N ALA A 394 6.41 14.98 18.72
CA ALA A 394 6.50 15.57 20.06
C ALA A 394 6.04 14.60 21.16
N GLN A 395 4.93 13.89 20.94
CA GLN A 395 4.42 12.91 21.90
C GLN A 395 5.35 11.72 22.05
N VAL A 396 5.91 11.18 20.96
CA VAL A 396 6.89 10.09 21.02
C VAL A 396 8.18 10.55 21.73
N LYS A 397 8.67 11.76 21.42
CA LYS A 397 9.86 12.31 22.08
C LYS A 397 9.69 12.40 23.58
N LYS A 398 8.54 12.86 24.06
CA LYS A 398 8.22 12.89 25.49
C LYS A 398 8.35 11.50 26.14
N VAL A 399 7.83 10.45 25.49
CA VAL A 399 7.95 9.07 25.99
C VAL A 399 9.41 8.61 26.05
N ILE A 400 10.21 8.97 25.04
CA ILE A 400 11.65 8.64 25.00
C ILE A 400 12.38 9.35 26.13
N ASP A 401 12.11 10.64 26.37
CA ASP A 401 12.73 11.42 27.45
C ASP A 401 12.45 10.85 28.84
N GLU A 402 11.21 10.33 29.03
CA GLU A 402 10.82 9.72 30.31
C GLU A 402 11.45 8.33 30.52
N LYS A 403 11.57 7.52 29.48
CA LYS A 403 12.01 6.12 29.60
C LYS A 403 13.49 5.90 29.35
N ASN A 404 14.11 6.71 28.50
CA ASN A 404 15.50 6.58 28.07
C ASN A 404 16.20 7.96 28.02
N PRO A 405 16.37 8.63 29.15
CA PRO A 405 16.93 9.98 29.20
C PRO A 405 18.37 10.07 28.67
N ASP A 406 19.12 8.98 28.72
CA ASP A 406 20.55 8.93 28.33
C ASP A 406 20.80 8.91 26.83
N ILE A 407 19.75 8.81 25.99
CA ILE A 407 19.89 8.90 24.53
C ILE A 407 20.25 10.34 24.16
N PRO A 408 21.24 10.60 23.27
CA PRO A 408 21.57 11.94 22.79
C PRO A 408 20.37 12.63 22.12
N GLU A 409 20.24 13.96 22.30
CA GLU A 409 19.07 14.72 21.81
C GLU A 409 18.83 14.60 20.31
N ASP A 410 19.91 14.66 19.50
CA ASP A 410 19.82 14.53 18.05
C ASP A 410 19.35 13.13 17.62
N GLU A 411 19.66 12.11 18.41
CA GLU A 411 19.19 10.74 18.19
C GLU A 411 17.73 10.57 18.65
N LYS A 412 17.35 11.15 19.80
CA LYS A 412 15.95 11.18 20.26
C LYS A 412 15.03 11.80 19.20
N ASP A 413 15.47 12.91 18.61
CA ASP A 413 14.71 13.60 17.56
C ASP A 413 14.50 12.73 16.32
N LYS A 414 15.52 11.97 15.89
CA LYS A 414 15.44 11.03 14.76
C LYS A 414 14.52 9.84 15.08
N ILE A 415 14.68 9.28 16.27
CA ILE A 415 13.82 8.16 16.72
C ILE A 415 12.37 8.63 16.80
N ALA A 416 12.11 9.81 17.39
CA ALA A 416 10.77 10.35 17.53
C ALA A 416 10.11 10.62 16.17
N GLU A 417 10.84 11.11 15.17
CA GLU A 417 10.35 11.31 13.82
C GLU A 417 9.96 9.96 13.16
N ILE A 418 10.84 8.96 13.24
CA ILE A 418 10.60 7.64 12.62
C ILE A 418 9.43 6.92 13.30
N VAL A 419 9.38 6.92 14.64
CA VAL A 419 8.34 6.22 15.39
C VAL A 419 7.01 6.96 15.28
N GLY A 420 6.99 8.28 15.33
CA GLY A 420 5.79 9.10 15.21
C GLY A 420 5.14 8.99 13.84
N SER A 421 5.92 9.18 12.76
CA SER A 421 5.42 9.01 11.38
C SER A 421 5.01 7.56 11.11
N GLY A 422 5.78 6.59 11.62
CA GLY A 422 5.47 5.16 11.53
C GLY A 422 4.16 4.79 12.24
N ALA A 423 3.88 5.37 13.40
CA ALA A 423 2.64 5.14 14.14
C ALA A 423 1.41 5.61 13.36
N ILE A 424 1.48 6.81 12.76
CA ILE A 424 0.40 7.35 11.90
C ILE A 424 0.17 6.45 10.69
N LYS A 425 1.24 6.05 9.99
CA LYS A 425 1.15 5.16 8.81
C LYS A 425 0.54 3.81 9.19
N TYR A 426 1.04 3.19 10.25
CA TYR A 426 0.56 1.89 10.69
C TYR A 426 -0.91 1.91 11.11
N PHE A 427 -1.33 2.95 11.82
CA PHE A 427 -2.73 3.10 12.23
C PHE A 427 -3.70 3.02 11.05
N ASP A 428 -3.39 3.67 9.93
CA ASP A 428 -4.20 3.61 8.72
C ASP A 428 -4.04 2.27 7.99
N LEU A 429 -2.78 1.86 7.73
CA LEU A 429 -2.47 0.68 6.92
C LEU A 429 -2.85 -0.64 7.58
N SER A 430 -3.04 -0.68 8.89
CA SER A 430 -3.59 -1.85 9.61
C SER A 430 -5.10 -2.00 9.49
N GLN A 431 -5.80 -0.99 8.94
CA GLN A 431 -7.24 -1.06 8.71
C GLN A 431 -7.56 -1.52 7.29
N ASN A 432 -8.74 -2.12 7.11
CA ASN A 432 -9.23 -2.36 5.76
C ASN A 432 -9.38 -1.01 5.04
N ARG A 433 -8.68 -0.84 3.92
CA ARG A 433 -8.66 0.43 3.19
C ARG A 433 -10.03 0.97 2.80
N THR A 434 -11.02 0.09 2.57
CA THR A 434 -12.39 0.49 2.19
C THR A 434 -13.24 0.98 3.36
N SER A 435 -12.80 0.77 4.59
CA SER A 435 -13.52 1.22 5.78
C SER A 435 -13.24 2.69 6.09
N ASP A 436 -14.24 3.39 6.59
CA ASP A 436 -14.03 4.67 7.27
C ASP A 436 -13.30 4.41 8.59
N ILE A 437 -12.35 5.27 8.91
CA ILE A 437 -11.54 5.16 10.13
C ILE A 437 -11.66 6.41 10.99
N THR A 438 -11.56 6.22 12.31
CA THR A 438 -11.60 7.33 13.28
C THR A 438 -10.25 7.45 13.97
N PHE A 439 -9.56 8.54 13.68
CA PHE A 439 -8.25 8.86 14.24
C PHE A 439 -8.37 9.35 15.69
N THR A 440 -7.61 8.74 16.60
CA THR A 440 -7.42 9.21 17.98
C THR A 440 -5.98 8.95 18.42
N TRP A 441 -5.38 9.88 19.13
CA TRP A 441 -3.99 9.77 19.58
C TRP A 441 -3.74 8.55 20.47
N ASP A 442 -4.66 8.23 21.37
CA ASP A 442 -4.54 7.07 22.27
C ASP A 442 -4.41 5.74 21.48
N LYS A 443 -5.09 5.63 20.33
CA LYS A 443 -4.99 4.44 19.49
C LYS A 443 -3.71 4.43 18.65
N VAL A 444 -3.29 5.59 18.15
CA VAL A 444 -2.14 5.72 17.25
C VAL A 444 -0.83 5.47 17.98
N LEU A 445 -0.67 6.04 19.16
CA LEU A 445 0.59 6.04 19.91
C LEU A 445 0.65 5.01 21.05
N SER A 446 -0.32 4.10 21.15
CA SER A 446 -0.27 3.01 22.12
C SER A 446 0.91 2.08 21.87
N PHE A 447 1.58 1.68 22.91
CA PHE A 447 2.61 0.63 22.91
C PHE A 447 2.03 -0.77 23.16
N GLU A 448 0.71 -0.89 23.20
CA GLU A 448 -0.02 -2.13 23.39
C GLU A 448 -1.02 -2.34 22.24
N GLY A 449 -1.30 -3.61 21.90
CA GLY A 449 -2.22 -3.97 20.84
C GLY A 449 -1.63 -3.86 19.43
N ASN A 450 -2.48 -3.82 18.42
CA ASN A 450 -2.09 -3.79 17.01
C ASN A 450 -1.73 -2.35 16.58
N THR A 451 -0.51 -1.90 16.93
CA THR A 451 -0.02 -0.53 16.71
C THR A 451 1.41 -0.50 16.15
N GLY A 452 1.76 0.60 15.47
CA GLY A 452 3.11 0.83 14.96
C GLY A 452 4.18 0.83 16.05
N PRO A 453 3.99 1.59 17.16
CA PRO A 453 4.93 1.59 18.28
C PRO A 453 5.15 0.21 18.90
N TYR A 454 4.12 -0.64 19.00
CA TYR A 454 4.27 -2.01 19.50
C TYR A 454 5.20 -2.85 18.62
N LEU A 455 5.06 -2.79 17.29
CA LEU A 455 5.92 -3.53 16.35
C LEU A 455 7.35 -3.00 16.37
N GLN A 456 7.53 -1.68 16.37
CA GLN A 456 8.86 -1.07 16.44
C GLN A 456 9.54 -1.40 17.77
N TYR A 457 8.81 -1.38 18.88
CA TYR A 457 9.34 -1.78 20.18
C TYR A 457 9.73 -3.27 20.21
N THR A 458 8.95 -4.15 19.58
CA THR A 458 9.32 -5.57 19.42
C THR A 458 10.63 -5.72 18.65
N TYR A 459 10.79 -4.99 17.55
CA TYR A 459 12.05 -4.95 16.81
C TYR A 459 13.23 -4.47 17.67
N VAL A 460 13.07 -3.35 18.38
CA VAL A 460 14.10 -2.80 19.30
C VAL A 460 14.47 -3.79 20.39
N ARG A 461 13.50 -4.54 20.93
CA ARG A 461 13.74 -5.63 21.91
C ARG A 461 14.66 -6.70 21.31
N ILE A 462 14.43 -7.12 20.08
CA ILE A 462 15.31 -8.07 19.39
C ILE A 462 16.71 -7.47 19.22
N MET A 463 16.80 -6.21 18.78
CA MET A 463 18.08 -5.54 18.60
C MET A 463 18.85 -5.40 19.92
N SER A 464 18.17 -5.35 21.08
CA SER A 464 18.82 -5.35 22.39
C SER A 464 19.50 -6.69 22.72
N ILE A 465 18.96 -7.81 22.23
CA ILE A 465 19.59 -9.14 22.35
C ILE A 465 20.94 -9.12 21.61
N PHE A 466 20.95 -8.61 20.37
CA PHE A 466 22.19 -8.56 19.58
C PHE A 466 23.23 -7.59 20.14
N ARG A 467 22.82 -6.49 20.75
CA ARG A 467 23.74 -5.60 21.47
C ARG A 467 24.41 -6.32 22.63
N LYS A 468 23.64 -7.02 23.47
CA LYS A 468 24.18 -7.79 24.59
C LYS A 468 25.13 -8.90 24.13
N LEU A 469 24.80 -9.64 23.08
CA LEU A 469 25.71 -10.65 22.50
C LEU A 469 27.05 -10.03 22.10
N LYS A 470 27.04 -8.82 21.52
CA LYS A 470 28.27 -8.11 21.15
C LYS A 470 29.05 -7.63 22.38
N GLU A 471 28.37 -7.09 23.38
CA GLU A 471 28.96 -6.61 24.65
C GLU A 471 29.60 -7.76 25.44
N GLU A 472 28.96 -8.92 25.45
CA GLU A 472 29.45 -10.13 26.15
C GLU A 472 30.40 -10.99 25.31
N ASN A 473 30.72 -10.57 24.07
CA ASN A 473 31.56 -11.28 23.12
C ASN A 473 31.09 -12.75 22.86
N ILE A 474 29.78 -12.96 22.83
CA ILE A 474 29.21 -14.28 22.56
C ILE A 474 29.18 -14.50 21.04
N GLU A 475 29.98 -15.48 20.57
CA GLU A 475 29.92 -15.93 19.18
C GLU A 475 28.75 -16.88 18.94
N VAL A 476 27.98 -16.58 17.91
CA VAL A 476 26.88 -17.41 17.42
C VAL A 476 27.32 -18.17 16.17
N LYS A 477 27.29 -19.48 16.21
CA LYS A 477 27.62 -20.32 15.06
C LYS A 477 26.40 -20.45 14.15
N ASN A 478 26.45 -19.81 12.99
CA ASN A 478 25.27 -19.69 12.09
C ASN A 478 24.89 -20.95 11.28
N ASN A 479 25.72 -21.99 11.23
CA ASN A 479 25.60 -23.00 10.14
C ASN A 479 25.14 -24.40 10.55
N ASP A 480 25.09 -24.72 11.87
CA ASP A 480 24.77 -26.09 12.31
C ASP A 480 23.61 -26.15 13.33
N ILE A 481 22.64 -25.25 13.18
CA ILE A 481 21.55 -25.15 14.14
C ILE A 481 20.49 -26.19 13.79
N ILE A 482 20.36 -27.18 14.66
CA ILE A 482 19.32 -28.20 14.58
C ILE A 482 18.21 -27.79 15.54
N LEU A 483 17.04 -27.53 14.98
CA LEU A 483 15.83 -27.19 15.73
C LEU A 483 15.04 -28.46 16.15
N ASP A 484 15.68 -29.62 16.19
CA ASP A 484 15.02 -30.92 16.44
C ASP A 484 14.36 -31.00 17.81
N ASP A 485 14.83 -30.21 18.78
CA ASP A 485 14.30 -30.13 20.14
C ASP A 485 13.46 -28.88 20.41
N MET A 486 12.95 -28.21 19.36
CA MET A 486 12.11 -27.03 19.52
C MET A 486 10.86 -27.32 20.34
N ASN A 487 10.63 -26.49 21.34
CA ASN A 487 9.34 -26.48 22.03
C ASN A 487 8.22 -25.96 21.11
N GLY A 488 6.96 -26.12 21.53
CA GLY A 488 5.82 -25.78 20.69
C GLY A 488 5.82 -24.34 20.18
N ILE A 489 6.27 -23.34 20.99
CA ILE A 489 6.25 -21.93 20.62
C ILE A 489 7.38 -21.55 19.66
N GLU A 490 8.55 -22.18 19.80
CA GLU A 490 9.70 -21.96 18.89
C GLU A 490 9.37 -22.49 17.50
N ARG A 491 8.76 -23.68 17.42
CA ARG A 491 8.30 -24.26 16.16
C ARG A 491 7.21 -23.42 15.50
N GLU A 492 6.26 -22.91 16.28
CA GLU A 492 5.22 -22.03 15.77
C GLU A 492 5.79 -20.75 15.17
N LEU A 493 6.78 -20.15 15.85
CA LEU A 493 7.45 -18.95 15.34
C LEU A 493 8.18 -19.26 14.04
N ALA A 494 8.87 -20.41 13.93
CA ALA A 494 9.53 -20.82 12.70
C ALA A 494 8.55 -20.96 11.53
N VAL A 495 7.41 -21.63 11.74
CA VAL A 495 6.36 -21.77 10.72
C VAL A 495 5.78 -20.41 10.33
N GLU A 496 5.53 -19.53 11.29
CA GLU A 496 4.99 -18.19 11.02
C GLU A 496 5.95 -17.35 10.19
N LEU A 497 7.24 -17.35 10.51
CA LEU A 497 8.25 -16.62 9.73
C LEU A 497 8.33 -17.10 8.27
N LEU A 498 8.13 -18.39 8.02
CA LEU A 498 8.12 -18.97 6.68
C LEU A 498 6.86 -18.60 5.86
N ARG A 499 5.81 -18.10 6.50
CA ARG A 499 4.57 -17.62 5.85
C ARG A 499 4.67 -16.19 5.32
N PHE A 500 5.73 -15.46 5.65
CA PHE A 500 5.89 -14.05 5.26
C PHE A 500 5.67 -13.80 3.75
N PRO A 501 6.35 -14.50 2.82
CA PRO A 501 6.17 -14.24 1.39
C PRO A 501 4.74 -14.52 0.90
N GLN A 502 4.04 -15.48 1.52
CA GLN A 502 2.63 -15.74 1.21
C GLN A 502 1.71 -14.60 1.66
N ALA A 503 1.99 -13.98 2.82
CA ALA A 503 1.25 -12.81 3.28
C ALA A 503 1.43 -11.63 2.31
N VAL A 504 2.64 -11.44 1.77
CA VAL A 504 2.92 -10.41 0.76
C VAL A 504 2.17 -10.68 -0.54
N VAL A 505 2.17 -11.91 -1.05
CA VAL A 505 1.39 -12.29 -2.24
C VAL A 505 -0.10 -12.02 -2.03
N LYS A 506 -0.64 -12.42 -0.89
CA LYS A 506 -2.05 -12.20 -0.55
C LYS A 506 -2.40 -10.71 -0.44
N ALA A 507 -1.48 -9.87 0.07
CA ALA A 507 -1.65 -8.43 0.11
C ALA A 507 -1.69 -7.82 -1.29
N TYR A 508 -0.84 -8.28 -2.20
CA TYR A 508 -0.83 -7.92 -3.62
C TYR A 508 -2.13 -8.29 -4.33
N GLU A 509 -2.56 -9.55 -4.26
CA GLU A 509 -3.76 -10.05 -4.94
C GLU A 509 -5.01 -9.26 -4.56
N ASN A 510 -5.07 -8.71 -3.35
CA ASN A 510 -6.21 -7.96 -2.82
C ASN A 510 -5.97 -6.43 -2.81
N TYR A 511 -4.76 -5.96 -3.13
CA TYR A 511 -4.34 -4.58 -2.92
C TYR A 511 -4.66 -4.10 -1.49
N ARG A 512 -4.29 -4.91 -0.48
CA ARG A 512 -4.62 -4.69 0.94
C ARG A 512 -3.38 -4.73 1.82
N PRO A 513 -2.73 -3.59 2.08
CA PRO A 513 -1.59 -3.50 3.00
C PRO A 513 -1.89 -4.02 4.41
N ASN A 514 -3.14 -3.95 4.87
CA ASN A 514 -3.52 -4.46 6.19
C ASN A 514 -3.24 -5.95 6.39
N ILE A 515 -3.19 -6.75 5.32
CA ILE A 515 -2.83 -8.18 5.42
C ILE A 515 -1.37 -8.34 5.92
N ILE A 516 -0.47 -7.44 5.50
CA ILE A 516 0.90 -7.42 6.01
C ILE A 516 0.90 -6.93 7.47
N ALA A 517 0.15 -5.87 7.78
CA ALA A 517 0.08 -5.35 9.14
C ALA A 517 -0.43 -6.41 10.13
N ASP A 518 -1.49 -7.13 9.79
CA ASP A 518 -2.06 -8.23 10.60
C ASP A 518 -1.03 -9.34 10.79
N TYR A 519 -0.35 -9.76 9.71
CA TYR A 519 0.71 -10.77 9.76
C TYR A 519 1.87 -10.34 10.70
N LEU A 520 2.32 -9.09 10.59
CA LEU A 520 3.40 -8.57 11.44
C LEU A 520 3.00 -8.51 12.91
N PHE A 521 1.75 -8.15 13.19
CA PHE A 521 1.24 -8.12 14.56
C PHE A 521 1.20 -9.52 15.17
N ASP A 522 0.71 -10.53 14.43
CA ASP A 522 0.69 -11.91 14.90
C ASP A 522 2.11 -12.45 15.09
N THR A 523 3.03 -12.16 14.18
CA THR A 523 4.46 -12.49 14.31
C THR A 523 5.09 -11.85 15.55
N ALA A 524 4.85 -10.55 15.78
CA ALA A 524 5.38 -9.84 16.94
C ALA A 524 4.81 -10.37 18.27
N LYS A 525 3.51 -10.69 18.30
CA LYS A 525 2.86 -11.30 19.45
C LYS A 525 3.46 -12.68 19.75
N LEU A 526 3.65 -13.49 18.74
CA LEU A 526 4.24 -14.82 18.88
C LEU A 526 5.71 -14.72 19.36
N PHE A 527 6.48 -13.80 18.80
CA PHE A 527 7.84 -13.54 19.27
C PHE A 527 7.86 -13.05 20.73
N ASN A 528 6.99 -12.15 21.13
CA ASN A 528 6.94 -11.66 22.53
C ASN A 528 6.57 -12.79 23.50
N ASN A 529 5.69 -13.71 23.12
CA ASN A 529 5.37 -14.90 23.90
C ASN A 529 6.59 -15.82 24.01
N PHE A 530 7.30 -16.07 22.90
CA PHE A 530 8.56 -16.82 22.88
C PHE A 530 9.61 -16.17 23.80
N TYR A 531 9.84 -14.88 23.66
CA TYR A 531 10.80 -14.12 24.47
C TYR A 531 10.54 -14.19 25.99
N ASN A 532 9.26 -14.18 26.37
CA ASN A 532 8.86 -14.22 27.78
C ASN A 532 8.90 -15.64 28.37
N SER A 533 8.70 -16.68 27.56
CA SER A 533 8.64 -18.08 28.01
C SER A 533 9.96 -18.84 27.88
N SER A 534 10.88 -18.36 27.04
CA SER A 534 12.13 -19.03 26.71
C SER A 534 13.33 -18.11 26.99
N SER A 535 14.23 -18.55 27.85
CA SER A 535 15.49 -17.81 28.07
C SER A 535 16.35 -17.90 26.81
N ILE A 536 16.73 -16.75 26.21
CA ILE A 536 17.60 -16.74 25.02
C ILE A 536 19.06 -16.71 25.45
N LEU A 537 19.49 -15.66 26.16
CA LEU A 537 20.90 -15.44 26.51
C LEU A 537 21.37 -16.23 27.74
N LYS A 538 20.45 -16.70 28.58
CA LYS A 538 20.76 -17.48 29.78
C LYS A 538 20.53 -18.98 29.60
N GLU A 539 20.36 -19.43 28.35
CA GLU A 539 20.25 -20.86 28.02
C GLU A 539 21.62 -21.52 28.17
N GLU A 540 21.67 -22.63 28.90
CA GLU A 540 22.91 -23.35 29.18
C GLU A 540 23.32 -24.24 27.99
N ASP A 541 22.34 -24.82 27.29
CA ASP A 541 22.61 -25.57 26.05
C ASP A 541 22.89 -24.59 24.90
N LYS A 542 24.16 -24.60 24.47
CA LYS A 542 24.61 -23.69 23.40
C LYS A 542 23.87 -23.92 22.09
N LYS A 543 23.44 -25.13 21.76
CA LYS A 543 22.70 -25.42 20.53
C LYS A 543 21.31 -24.81 20.59
N VAL A 544 20.63 -24.92 21.73
CA VAL A 544 19.31 -24.32 21.96
C VAL A 544 19.43 -22.78 21.98
N MET A 545 20.47 -22.25 22.62
CA MET A 545 20.75 -20.80 22.61
C MET A 545 20.95 -20.28 21.18
N ASP A 546 21.80 -20.92 20.38
CA ASP A 546 22.09 -20.53 19.00
C ASP A 546 20.82 -20.60 18.14
N ALA A 547 19.98 -21.63 18.32
CA ALA A 547 18.69 -21.76 17.64
C ALA A 547 17.71 -20.64 17.98
N ARG A 548 17.62 -20.26 19.27
CA ARG A 548 16.77 -19.13 19.73
C ARG A 548 17.25 -17.79 19.20
N ILE A 549 18.57 -17.60 19.13
CA ILE A 549 19.17 -16.40 18.53
C ILE A 549 18.87 -16.34 17.02
N LEU A 550 18.93 -17.48 16.32
CA LEU A 550 18.55 -17.54 14.91
C LEU A 550 17.09 -17.14 14.71
N LEU A 551 16.16 -17.69 15.49
CA LEU A 551 14.73 -17.31 15.40
C LEU A 551 14.53 -15.83 15.68
N ALA A 552 15.21 -15.27 16.68
CA ALA A 552 15.16 -13.83 16.96
C ALA A 552 15.67 -13.00 15.75
N ARG A 553 16.78 -13.42 15.12
CA ARG A 553 17.34 -12.78 13.94
C ARG A 553 16.35 -12.79 12.76
N LYS A 554 15.77 -13.95 12.46
CA LYS A 554 14.80 -14.09 11.37
C LYS A 554 13.53 -13.31 11.65
N THR A 555 13.11 -13.22 12.91
CA THR A 555 11.99 -12.35 13.32
C THR A 555 12.31 -10.87 13.08
N ALA A 556 13.51 -10.41 13.46
CA ALA A 556 13.92 -9.03 13.18
C ALA A 556 13.93 -8.70 11.69
N PHE A 557 14.44 -9.63 10.86
CA PHE A 557 14.41 -9.49 9.40
C PHE A 557 12.98 -9.36 8.88
N VAL A 558 12.09 -10.27 9.23
CA VAL A 558 10.69 -10.27 8.77
C VAL A 558 9.94 -9.01 9.23
N LEU A 559 10.12 -8.58 10.50
CA LEU A 559 9.51 -7.35 11.01
C LEU A 559 10.01 -6.13 10.24
N LYS A 560 11.32 -6.03 10.00
CA LYS A 560 11.93 -4.92 9.26
C LYS A 560 11.45 -4.87 7.81
N GLU A 561 11.50 -6.00 7.11
CA GLU A 561 11.03 -6.08 5.71
C GLU A 561 9.54 -5.77 5.61
N GLY A 562 8.70 -6.39 6.44
CA GLY A 562 7.26 -6.14 6.43
C GLY A 562 6.90 -4.69 6.77
N LEU A 563 7.55 -4.06 7.75
CA LEU A 563 7.38 -2.64 8.05
C LEU A 563 7.85 -1.77 6.87
N SER A 564 8.93 -2.14 6.19
CA SER A 564 9.40 -1.44 4.99
C SER A 564 8.37 -1.49 3.86
N LEU A 565 7.63 -2.60 3.68
CA LEU A 565 6.53 -2.71 2.72
C LEU A 565 5.36 -1.76 3.06
N LEU A 566 5.19 -1.42 4.32
CA LEU A 566 4.26 -0.39 4.78
C LEU A 566 4.89 1.02 4.75
N GLY A 567 6.11 1.16 4.23
CA GLY A 567 6.86 2.40 4.18
C GLY A 567 7.30 2.91 5.57
N ILE A 568 7.37 2.03 6.57
CA ILE A 568 7.71 2.35 7.96
C ILE A 568 9.16 1.93 8.23
N ASN A 569 9.99 2.88 8.62
CA ASN A 569 11.37 2.62 9.01
C ASN A 569 11.46 2.07 10.44
N THR A 570 12.48 1.27 10.72
CA THR A 570 12.77 0.74 12.06
C THR A 570 13.91 1.51 12.72
N VAL A 571 13.95 1.49 14.06
CA VAL A 571 15.03 2.07 14.87
C VAL A 571 15.70 0.97 15.69
N ASN A 572 17.02 1.09 15.93
CA ASN A 572 17.74 0.05 16.67
C ASN A 572 17.61 0.19 18.19
N ARG A 573 17.23 1.37 18.68
CA ARG A 573 16.93 1.65 20.08
C ARG A 573 15.83 2.70 20.20
N MET A 574 15.11 2.66 21.29
CA MET A 574 14.01 3.58 21.57
C MET A 574 13.90 3.79 23.08
#